data_8c91dfaf5ee3ede39a74e2f39e1a5a77
#
_entry.id   8c91dfaf5ee3ede39a74e2f39e1a5a77
#
_cell.length_a   1.000
_cell.length_b   1.000
_cell.length_c   1.000
_cell.angle_alpha   90.00
_cell.angle_beta   90.00
_cell.angle_gamma   90.00
#
_symmetry.space_group_name_H-M   'P 1'
#
loop_
_entity.id
_entity.type
_entity.pdbx_description
1 polymer ?
#
loop_
_entity_poly.entity_id
_entity_poly.type
_entity_poly.pdbx_seq_one_letter_code
_entity_poly.pdbx_strand_id
1 'polypeptide(L)'
;MSSNTAEAINPATQRLTEWLANFSSALEKNDSTAAAALFDPEGFWRDFVSFTWNLKTMEGRDDIANMLDTTLQHVKPSNWQLVGDATEADGITEGWITFDTSVAKGEGHIRLNDAGCWTLLTTMKSLNGFEEKAGRTREAGVIHGADRQRKTWLERKQDEEAALGYDTQPYCVIIGGGQGGIGLGARLKRLGVPTIIVEKNAKPGDSWRNRYKSLCLHDPVWYDHLPYLKFPEHWPVFAPKDKIGDWLEMYTKVMELNYWASTTCEQATYDEKSGTWTVKLIREGKEVTLKPKQLVLATGMSAVPNIPSFDGMESFEGDIHHSSKHPGGEQYKGKRCVVIGSNNSSHDICADLWENGADVTMVQRSSTHIAKSDTLMDLALGGLYSEDALANGVTTEMADMIFASLPYRILPSLQVPIYGEMKERDKDLYDRLEKAGFMLDFGEDESGLFCKYLRRGSGYYIDVGASELVANGDIKLKSGVEVKRITQTGLEFSDASTLDADLIVLATGYGSMNGWAAQLISQDVADKVGKVWGLGSDTAKDPGPWEGELRNMWKPTQQPGLWFHGGNLHQSRHYSQFLSLQLKARMEGIETPVYALQESHHKS
;
A
#
# COMPACT_ATOMS: atom_id res chain seq x y z
N MET A 1 8.44 51.90 25.80
CA MET A 1 7.43 51.88 24.71
C MET A 1 7.87 50.79 23.78
N SER A 2 7.39 49.59 23.98
CA SER A 2 7.60 48.47 23.02
C SER A 2 6.54 48.61 21.93
N SER A 3 6.99 48.95 20.74
CA SER A 3 6.15 48.94 19.56
C SER A 3 5.78 47.48 19.24
N ASN A 4 4.56 47.09 19.54
CA ASN A 4 3.91 45.93 18.95
C ASN A 4 3.72 46.24 17.44
N THR A 5 4.70 45.96 16.63
CA THR A 5 4.47 45.78 15.19
C THR A 5 3.65 44.50 15.05
N ALA A 6 2.35 44.64 14.80
CA ALA A 6 1.56 43.53 14.30
C ALA A 6 2.26 43.06 13.01
N GLU A 7 2.85 41.87 13.03
CA GLU A 7 3.36 41.25 11.80
C GLU A 7 2.20 41.21 10.80
N ALA A 8 2.43 41.77 9.60
CA ALA A 8 1.42 41.76 8.54
C ALA A 8 1.15 40.28 8.20
N ILE A 9 -0.10 39.86 8.29
CA ILE A 9 -0.51 38.50 7.91
C ILE A 9 -0.09 38.24 6.47
N ASN A 10 0.61 37.13 6.23
CA ASN A 10 1.00 36.68 4.90
C ASN A 10 -0.24 36.61 4.00
N PRO A 11 -0.24 37.20 2.77
CA PRO A 11 -1.37 37.18 1.85
C PRO A 11 -1.92 35.78 1.55
N ALA A 12 -1.05 34.77 1.44
CA ALA A 12 -1.46 33.37 1.25
C ALA A 12 -2.27 32.86 2.46
N THR A 13 -1.81 33.15 3.68
CA THR A 13 -2.49 32.82 4.93
C THR A 13 -3.86 33.53 5.02
N GLN A 14 -3.93 34.79 4.65
CA GLN A 14 -5.19 35.53 4.60
C GLN A 14 -6.18 34.90 3.60
N ARG A 15 -5.75 34.62 2.37
CA ARG A 15 -6.57 33.99 1.33
C ARG A 15 -7.17 32.67 1.79
N LEU A 16 -6.36 31.78 2.39
CA LEU A 16 -6.82 30.49 2.91
C LEU A 16 -7.77 30.65 4.10
N THR A 17 -7.49 31.58 5.01
CA THR A 17 -8.36 31.86 6.16
C THR A 17 -9.73 32.34 5.73
N GLU A 18 -9.79 33.24 4.73
CA GLU A 18 -11.05 33.73 4.16
C GLU A 18 -11.84 32.62 3.48
N TRP A 19 -11.16 31.75 2.72
CA TRP A 19 -11.80 30.61 2.11
C TRP A 19 -12.38 29.65 3.14
N LEU A 20 -11.61 29.29 4.19
CA LEU A 20 -12.06 28.41 5.28
C LEU A 20 -13.26 29.00 6.04
N ALA A 21 -13.27 30.31 6.28
CA ALA A 21 -14.40 30.97 6.93
C ALA A 21 -15.69 30.88 6.11
N ASN A 22 -15.60 31.10 4.79
CA ASN A 22 -16.74 30.97 3.87
C ASN A 22 -17.21 29.52 3.78
N PHE A 23 -16.29 28.57 3.69
CA PHE A 23 -16.57 27.14 3.63
C PHE A 23 -17.24 26.64 4.92
N SER A 24 -16.67 26.96 6.09
CA SER A 24 -17.28 26.63 7.39
C SER A 24 -18.70 27.20 7.51
N SER A 25 -18.89 28.47 7.12
CA SER A 25 -20.22 29.10 7.15
C SER A 25 -21.26 28.42 6.26
N ALA A 26 -20.86 27.93 5.09
CA ALA A 26 -21.74 27.18 4.20
C ALA A 26 -22.11 25.81 4.80
N LEU A 27 -21.13 25.11 5.37
CA LEU A 27 -21.34 23.80 6.03
C LEU A 27 -22.25 23.91 7.26
N GLU A 28 -22.07 24.93 8.11
CA GLU A 28 -22.91 25.21 9.28
C GLU A 28 -24.38 25.47 8.92
N LYS A 29 -24.62 26.06 7.74
CA LYS A 29 -25.95 26.29 7.20
C LYS A 29 -26.55 25.08 6.48
N ASN A 30 -25.80 23.98 6.37
CA ASN A 30 -26.10 22.83 5.53
C ASN A 30 -26.36 23.23 4.05
N ASP A 31 -25.63 24.22 3.55
CA ASP A 31 -25.73 24.70 2.17
C ASP A 31 -24.61 24.03 1.33
N SER A 32 -24.89 22.80 0.89
CA SER A 32 -23.98 21.99 0.08
C SER A 32 -23.63 22.66 -1.25
N THR A 33 -24.60 23.35 -1.86
CA THR A 33 -24.41 24.09 -3.12
C THR A 33 -23.45 25.24 -2.93
N ALA A 34 -23.63 26.06 -1.88
CA ALA A 34 -22.72 27.16 -1.58
C ALA A 34 -21.33 26.66 -1.22
N ALA A 35 -21.21 25.56 -0.46
CA ALA A 35 -19.92 24.96 -0.13
C ALA A 35 -19.20 24.44 -1.38
N ALA A 36 -19.89 23.71 -2.26
CA ALA A 36 -19.33 23.20 -3.51
C ALA A 36 -18.95 24.32 -4.49
N ALA A 37 -19.66 25.46 -4.49
CA ALA A 37 -19.35 26.62 -5.33
C ALA A 37 -17.99 27.27 -5.00
N LEU A 38 -17.44 27.03 -3.81
CA LEU A 38 -16.09 27.49 -3.41
C LEU A 38 -14.95 26.70 -4.03
N PHE A 39 -15.25 25.55 -4.63
CA PHE A 39 -14.26 24.76 -5.35
C PHE A 39 -14.10 25.26 -6.79
N ASP A 40 -12.95 24.96 -7.38
CA ASP A 40 -12.77 24.98 -8.83
C ASP A 40 -13.87 24.12 -9.47
N PRO A 41 -14.44 24.48 -10.64
CA PRO A 41 -15.41 23.63 -11.33
C PRO A 41 -14.96 22.17 -11.56
N GLU A 42 -13.66 21.98 -11.78
CA GLU A 42 -13.00 20.68 -11.90
C GLU A 42 -12.19 20.32 -10.64
N GLY A 43 -12.53 20.90 -9.50
CA GLY A 43 -11.86 20.67 -8.23
C GLY A 43 -12.14 19.29 -7.64
N PHE A 44 -11.32 18.90 -6.67
CA PHE A 44 -11.36 17.57 -6.08
C PHE A 44 -11.47 17.66 -4.56
N TRP A 45 -12.29 16.78 -3.99
CA TRP A 45 -12.28 16.54 -2.57
C TRP A 45 -12.00 15.06 -2.31
N ARG A 46 -10.81 14.76 -1.80
CA ARG A 46 -10.42 13.42 -1.39
C ARG A 46 -10.69 13.26 0.09
N ASP A 47 -11.52 12.29 0.51
CA ASP A 47 -11.85 12.05 1.90
C ASP A 47 -11.40 10.67 2.36
N PHE A 48 -10.70 10.65 3.49
CA PHE A 48 -10.30 9.42 4.17
C PHE A 48 -11.05 9.31 5.50
N VAL A 49 -12.21 8.66 5.45
CA VAL A 49 -13.04 8.25 6.58
C VAL A 49 -13.81 9.39 7.28
N SER A 50 -13.39 10.66 7.16
CA SER A 50 -13.95 11.77 7.95
C SER A 50 -15.41 12.08 7.64
N PHE A 51 -15.76 12.13 6.36
CA PHE A 51 -17.11 12.42 5.87
C PHE A 51 -17.82 11.18 5.35
N THR A 52 -17.07 10.31 4.71
CA THR A 52 -17.63 9.23 3.89
C THR A 52 -17.65 7.87 4.57
N TRP A 53 -16.94 7.69 5.68
CA TRP A 53 -16.63 6.36 6.24
C TRP A 53 -16.10 5.39 5.18
N ASN A 54 -15.39 5.93 4.22
CA ASN A 54 -14.81 5.29 3.05
C ASN A 54 -13.47 5.99 2.72
N LEU A 55 -12.72 5.48 1.76
CA LEU A 55 -11.71 6.24 1.03
C LEU A 55 -12.35 6.60 -0.31
N LYS A 56 -12.65 7.88 -0.51
CA LYS A 56 -13.41 8.34 -1.68
C LYS A 56 -12.91 9.69 -2.16
N THR A 57 -12.80 9.83 -3.48
CA THR A 57 -12.57 11.10 -4.16
C THR A 57 -13.86 11.54 -4.85
N MET A 58 -14.29 12.76 -4.56
CA MET A 58 -15.35 13.48 -5.28
C MET A 58 -14.69 14.37 -6.34
N GLU A 59 -15.18 14.29 -7.58
CA GLU A 59 -14.60 14.98 -8.74
C GLU A 59 -15.60 16.01 -9.27
N GLY A 60 -15.25 17.29 -9.14
CA GLY A 60 -16.10 18.41 -9.53
C GLY A 60 -17.18 18.78 -8.50
N ARG A 61 -17.80 19.94 -8.72
CA ARG A 61 -18.76 20.54 -7.77
C ARG A 61 -19.99 19.68 -7.51
N ASP A 62 -20.49 18.97 -8.53
CA ASP A 62 -21.70 18.17 -8.39
C ASP A 62 -21.50 16.97 -7.46
N ASP A 63 -20.38 16.25 -7.60
CA ASP A 63 -20.06 15.13 -6.71
C ASP A 63 -19.82 15.60 -5.28
N ILE A 64 -19.16 16.76 -5.12
CA ILE A 64 -18.92 17.38 -3.82
C ILE A 64 -20.25 17.76 -3.15
N ALA A 65 -21.17 18.40 -3.88
CA ALA A 65 -22.49 18.76 -3.37
C ALA A 65 -23.30 17.52 -2.97
N ASN A 66 -23.32 16.48 -3.81
CA ASN A 66 -24.03 15.22 -3.54
C ASN A 66 -23.49 14.51 -2.29
N MET A 67 -22.18 14.50 -2.11
CA MET A 67 -21.56 13.95 -0.90
C MET A 67 -21.99 14.73 0.33
N LEU A 68 -21.92 16.07 0.28
CA LEU A 68 -22.33 16.94 1.39
C LEU A 68 -23.82 16.77 1.73
N ASP A 69 -24.70 16.75 0.75
CA ASP A 69 -26.15 16.54 0.96
C ASP A 69 -26.44 15.23 1.71
N THR A 70 -25.64 14.19 1.45
CA THR A 70 -25.82 12.90 2.07
C THR A 70 -25.21 12.83 3.50
N THR A 71 -24.09 13.53 3.72
CA THR A 71 -23.24 13.26 4.91
C THR A 71 -23.34 14.33 5.99
N LEU A 72 -23.64 15.59 5.67
CA LEU A 72 -23.55 16.73 6.61
C LEU A 72 -24.37 16.53 7.89
N GLN A 73 -25.56 15.95 7.80
CA GLN A 73 -26.42 15.75 8.99
C GLN A 73 -25.78 14.80 10.03
N HIS A 74 -24.96 13.85 9.58
CA HIS A 74 -24.27 12.89 10.44
C HIS A 74 -22.91 13.40 10.87
N VAL A 75 -22.14 13.98 9.96
CA VAL A 75 -20.76 14.43 10.18
C VAL A 75 -20.71 15.66 11.07
N LYS A 76 -21.57 16.67 10.85
CA LYS A 76 -21.62 17.93 11.59
C LYS A 76 -20.24 18.56 11.75
N PRO A 77 -19.55 18.86 10.64
CA PRO A 77 -18.19 19.37 10.68
C PRO A 77 -18.15 20.77 11.29
N SER A 78 -17.12 21.05 12.11
CA SER A 78 -16.96 22.31 12.83
C SER A 78 -15.49 22.60 13.12
N ASN A 79 -15.20 23.78 13.71
CA ASN A 79 -13.87 24.16 14.18
C ASN A 79 -12.77 24.07 13.12
N TRP A 80 -13.08 24.48 11.89
CA TRP A 80 -12.11 24.55 10.82
C TRP A 80 -11.03 25.59 11.12
N GLN A 81 -9.76 25.16 11.09
CA GLN A 81 -8.62 26.03 11.41
C GLN A 81 -7.46 25.74 10.44
N LEU A 82 -6.79 26.80 10.03
CA LEU A 82 -5.48 26.72 9.38
C LEU A 82 -4.42 26.38 10.42
N VAL A 83 -3.48 25.51 10.08
CA VAL A 83 -2.35 25.11 10.93
C VAL A 83 -1.05 25.69 10.37
N GLY A 84 -0.47 26.61 11.07
CA GLY A 84 0.72 27.35 10.60
C GLY A 84 0.37 28.36 9.49
N ASP A 85 1.39 28.80 8.77
CA ASP A 85 1.24 29.73 7.66
C ASP A 85 0.98 28.97 6.36
N ALA A 86 0.17 29.56 5.49
CA ALA A 86 0.01 29.09 4.12
C ALA A 86 1.20 29.52 3.25
N THR A 87 1.48 28.73 2.24
CA THR A 87 2.49 29.03 1.21
C THR A 87 1.84 29.28 -0.14
N GLU A 88 2.53 30.01 -0.99
CA GLU A 88 2.10 30.23 -2.38
C GLU A 88 3.27 30.00 -3.32
N ALA A 89 3.07 29.16 -4.33
CA ALA A 89 4.00 28.88 -5.40
C ALA A 89 3.23 28.60 -6.69
N ASP A 90 3.71 29.09 -7.81
CA ASP A 90 3.15 28.85 -9.15
C ASP A 90 1.61 29.12 -9.25
N GLY A 91 1.12 30.12 -8.51
CA GLY A 91 -0.31 30.48 -8.49
C GLY A 91 -1.17 29.55 -7.62
N ILE A 92 -0.57 28.61 -6.91
CA ILE A 92 -1.24 27.73 -5.95
C ILE A 92 -0.95 28.18 -4.53
N THR A 93 -2.01 28.49 -3.79
CA THR A 93 -1.92 28.72 -2.34
C THR A 93 -2.27 27.44 -1.62
N GLU A 94 -1.40 26.97 -0.73
CA GLU A 94 -1.64 25.71 -0.01
C GLU A 94 -1.38 25.81 1.49
N GLY A 95 -2.04 24.94 2.27
CA GLY A 95 -1.87 24.90 3.71
C GLY A 95 -2.49 23.68 4.37
N TRP A 96 -2.11 23.50 5.63
CA TRP A 96 -2.62 22.44 6.50
C TRP A 96 -3.84 22.91 7.27
N ILE A 97 -4.79 22.02 7.46
CA ILE A 97 -6.03 22.33 8.18
C ILE A 97 -6.36 21.28 9.23
N THR A 98 -7.10 21.70 10.24
CA THR A 98 -7.77 20.81 11.20
C THR A 98 -9.25 21.15 11.27
N PHE A 99 -10.04 20.18 11.66
CA PHE A 99 -11.49 20.31 11.87
C PHE A 99 -11.98 19.26 12.86
N ASP A 100 -13.19 19.46 13.37
CA ASP A 100 -13.89 18.47 14.18
C ASP A 100 -15.08 17.92 13.41
N THR A 101 -15.46 16.68 13.73
CA THR A 101 -16.76 16.10 13.34
C THR A 101 -17.54 15.73 14.60
N SER A 102 -18.78 15.26 14.45
CA SER A 102 -19.60 14.79 15.56
C SER A 102 -18.93 13.69 16.40
N VAL A 103 -18.03 12.89 15.80
CA VAL A 103 -17.43 11.71 16.44
C VAL A 103 -15.89 11.71 16.42
N ALA A 104 -15.26 12.64 15.74
CA ALA A 104 -13.82 12.57 15.48
C ALA A 104 -13.16 13.94 15.36
N LYS A 105 -11.84 13.96 15.47
CA LYS A 105 -10.97 15.03 15.02
C LYS A 105 -10.40 14.71 13.67
N GLY A 106 -10.37 15.71 12.79
CA GLY A 106 -9.84 15.60 11.44
C GLY A 106 -8.64 16.52 11.21
N GLU A 107 -7.87 16.18 10.20
CA GLU A 107 -6.81 17.01 9.64
C GLU A 107 -6.81 16.88 8.12
N GLY A 108 -6.16 17.78 7.42
CA GLY A 108 -6.14 17.73 5.98
C GLY A 108 -5.19 18.73 5.35
N HIS A 109 -5.25 18.77 4.04
CA HIS A 109 -4.45 19.67 3.20
C HIS A 109 -5.31 20.28 2.12
N ILE A 110 -5.12 21.58 1.85
CA ILE A 110 -5.91 22.32 0.87
C ILE A 110 -5.00 23.04 -0.11
N ARG A 111 -5.41 23.10 -1.38
CA ARG A 111 -4.80 23.92 -2.43
C ARG A 111 -5.86 24.75 -3.11
N LEU A 112 -5.60 26.05 -3.21
CA LEU A 112 -6.42 27.00 -3.95
C LEU A 112 -5.68 27.46 -5.21
N ASN A 113 -6.38 27.49 -6.33
CA ASN A 113 -5.98 28.20 -7.55
C ASN A 113 -6.86 29.44 -7.72
N ASP A 114 -6.75 30.14 -8.85
CA ASP A 114 -7.54 31.36 -9.12
C ASP A 114 -9.06 31.10 -9.24
N ALA A 115 -9.47 29.88 -9.58
CA ALA A 115 -10.89 29.51 -9.74
C ALA A 115 -11.54 29.01 -8.44
N GLY A 116 -10.76 28.77 -7.38
CA GLY A 116 -11.25 28.29 -6.08
C GLY A 116 -10.41 27.15 -5.49
N CYS A 117 -11.03 26.28 -4.70
CA CYS A 117 -10.33 25.12 -4.14
C CYS A 117 -10.11 24.08 -5.24
N TRP A 118 -8.84 23.87 -5.58
CA TRP A 118 -8.45 22.86 -6.57
C TRP A 118 -8.43 21.46 -5.95
N THR A 119 -7.76 21.29 -4.79
CA THR A 119 -7.74 20.02 -4.09
C THR A 119 -7.96 20.22 -2.60
N LEU A 120 -8.86 19.42 -2.01
CA LEU A 120 -9.05 19.30 -0.58
C LEU A 120 -8.86 17.84 -0.18
N LEU A 121 -7.94 17.57 0.75
CA LEU A 121 -7.86 16.30 1.47
C LEU A 121 -8.43 16.49 2.86
N THR A 122 -9.34 15.63 3.27
CA THR A 122 -9.79 15.48 4.66
C THR A 122 -9.52 14.06 5.14
N THR A 123 -8.95 13.94 6.34
CA THR A 123 -8.65 12.65 6.94
C THR A 123 -9.10 12.62 8.39
N MET A 124 -9.61 11.47 8.85
CA MET A 124 -9.85 11.26 10.27
C MET A 124 -8.53 11.01 10.98
N LYS A 125 -8.27 11.83 12.01
CA LYS A 125 -7.07 11.71 12.84
C LYS A 125 -7.28 10.82 14.06
N SER A 126 -8.40 11.00 14.76
CA SER A 126 -8.74 10.24 15.96
C SER A 126 -10.24 10.25 16.23
N LEU A 127 -10.74 9.21 16.88
CA LEU A 127 -12.11 9.14 17.38
C LEU A 127 -12.19 9.80 18.76
N ASN A 128 -13.20 10.64 18.98
CA ASN A 128 -13.41 11.35 20.26
C ASN A 128 -13.69 10.35 21.40
N GLY A 129 -12.88 10.41 22.46
CA GLY A 129 -12.97 9.53 23.62
C GLY A 129 -12.30 8.14 23.42
N PHE A 130 -11.74 7.89 22.23
CA PHE A 130 -11.04 6.64 21.89
C PHE A 130 -9.67 6.91 21.27
N GLU A 131 -9.07 8.03 21.61
CA GLU A 131 -7.74 8.42 21.15
C GLU A 131 -6.67 7.44 21.64
N GLU A 132 -5.62 7.27 20.86
CA GLU A 132 -4.45 6.52 21.30
C GLU A 132 -3.83 7.16 22.54
N LYS A 133 -3.56 6.36 23.56
CA LYS A 133 -2.88 6.84 24.77
C LYS A 133 -1.41 7.09 24.48
N ALA A 134 -1.02 8.36 24.42
CA ALA A 134 0.33 8.80 24.11
C ALA A 134 0.68 10.11 24.83
N GLY A 135 1.96 10.44 24.91
CA GLY A 135 2.44 11.66 25.53
C GLY A 135 1.90 11.82 26.97
N ARG A 136 1.13 12.86 27.20
CA ARG A 136 0.56 13.17 28.54
C ARG A 136 -0.56 12.21 28.96
N THR A 137 -1.20 11.51 28.03
CA THR A 137 -2.26 10.53 28.31
C THR A 137 -1.73 9.10 28.43
N ARG A 138 -0.40 8.93 28.39
CA ARG A 138 0.28 7.64 28.56
C ARG A 138 -0.12 6.98 29.87
N GLU A 139 -0.36 5.67 29.83
CA GLU A 139 -0.61 4.89 31.03
C GLU A 139 0.61 4.89 31.96
N ALA A 140 0.38 4.91 33.26
CA ALA A 140 1.46 4.85 34.25
C ALA A 140 2.21 3.51 34.26
N GLY A 141 1.61 2.48 33.67
CA GLY A 141 2.18 1.11 33.58
C GLY A 141 2.14 0.34 34.90
N VAL A 142 2.49 0.98 36.01
CA VAL A 142 2.47 0.37 37.35
C VAL A 142 1.84 1.33 38.35
N ILE A 143 1.08 0.79 39.30
CA ILE A 143 0.63 1.51 40.50
C ILE A 143 1.69 1.28 41.59
N HIS A 144 2.35 2.37 42.03
CA HIS A 144 3.32 2.28 43.09
C HIS A 144 2.63 1.94 44.44
N GLY A 145 3.26 1.12 45.25
CA GLY A 145 2.74 0.57 46.49
C GLY A 145 2.94 -0.93 46.58
N ALA A 146 2.63 -1.53 47.71
CA ALA A 146 2.70 -2.96 47.91
C ALA A 146 1.29 -3.59 47.78
N ASP A 147 1.18 -4.62 46.93
CA ASP A 147 -0.05 -5.39 46.74
C ASP A 147 0.30 -6.89 46.58
N ARG A 148 -0.27 -7.73 47.43
CA ARG A 148 0.01 -9.19 47.43
C ARG A 148 -0.62 -9.89 46.20
N GLN A 149 -1.56 -9.27 45.54
CA GLN A 149 -2.24 -9.85 44.37
C GLN A 149 -1.77 -9.23 43.05
N ARG A 150 -0.75 -8.36 43.11
CA ARG A 150 -0.24 -7.67 41.92
C ARG A 150 0.34 -8.67 40.93
N LYS A 151 -0.18 -8.66 39.74
CA LYS A 151 0.45 -9.31 38.58
C LYS A 151 1.48 -8.38 37.95
N THR A 152 2.64 -8.93 37.63
CA THR A 152 3.67 -8.24 36.85
C THR A 152 3.15 -7.96 35.42
N TRP A 153 3.83 -7.09 34.69
CA TRP A 153 3.52 -6.86 33.28
C TRP A 153 3.59 -8.16 32.47
N LEU A 154 4.61 -8.98 32.70
CA LEU A 154 4.80 -10.26 32.00
C LEU A 154 3.65 -11.25 32.27
N GLU A 155 3.23 -11.37 33.53
CA GLU A 155 2.11 -12.26 33.91
C GLU A 155 0.79 -11.80 33.26
N ARG A 156 0.50 -10.49 33.24
CA ARG A 156 -0.68 -9.95 32.57
C ARG A 156 -0.66 -10.20 31.08
N LYS A 157 0.52 -10.03 30.43
CA LYS A 157 0.70 -10.30 29.02
C LYS A 157 0.48 -11.77 28.71
N GLN A 158 1.04 -12.68 29.52
CA GLN A 158 0.85 -14.13 29.37
C GLN A 158 -0.60 -14.55 29.55
N ASP A 159 -1.33 -13.95 30.52
CA ASP A 159 -2.76 -14.20 30.71
C ASP A 159 -3.56 -13.75 29.49
N GLU A 160 -3.29 -12.56 28.95
CA GLU A 160 -3.94 -12.05 27.72
C GLU A 160 -3.68 -12.98 26.53
N GLU A 161 -2.43 -13.39 26.32
CA GLU A 161 -2.02 -14.30 25.24
C GLU A 161 -2.63 -15.70 25.40
N ALA A 162 -2.81 -16.18 26.63
CA ALA A 162 -3.45 -17.46 26.90
C ALA A 162 -4.97 -17.43 26.70
N ALA A 163 -5.60 -16.31 27.02
CA ALA A 163 -7.06 -16.17 26.94
C ALA A 163 -7.54 -15.84 25.53
N LEU A 164 -6.83 -14.97 24.79
CA LEU A 164 -7.28 -14.46 23.50
C LEU A 164 -7.23 -15.55 22.42
N GLY A 165 -8.38 -15.81 21.82
CA GLY A 165 -8.58 -16.87 20.83
C GLY A 165 -9.05 -18.21 21.42
N TYR A 166 -9.08 -18.32 22.75
CA TYR A 166 -9.55 -19.51 23.48
C TYR A 166 -10.72 -19.16 24.41
N ASP A 167 -10.44 -18.51 25.53
CA ASP A 167 -11.47 -18.12 26.50
C ASP A 167 -12.23 -16.86 26.04
N THR A 168 -11.54 -15.96 25.36
CA THR A 168 -12.09 -14.72 24.77
C THR A 168 -11.86 -14.69 23.27
N GLN A 169 -12.83 -14.18 22.51
CA GLN A 169 -12.70 -14.09 21.06
C GLN A 169 -12.10 -12.74 20.63
N PRO A 170 -11.23 -12.71 19.62
CA PRO A 170 -10.77 -11.45 19.04
C PRO A 170 -11.92 -10.74 18.33
N TYR A 171 -11.91 -9.41 18.36
CA TYR A 171 -12.82 -8.61 17.54
C TYR A 171 -12.40 -8.64 16.08
N CYS A 172 -11.10 -8.63 15.81
CA CYS A 172 -10.51 -8.65 14.48
C CYS A 172 -9.50 -9.80 14.34
N VAL A 173 -9.55 -10.48 13.20
CA VAL A 173 -8.51 -11.43 12.77
C VAL A 173 -7.88 -10.91 11.48
N ILE A 174 -6.55 -10.85 11.46
CA ILE A 174 -5.76 -10.46 10.29
C ILE A 174 -5.10 -11.73 9.74
N ILE A 175 -5.38 -12.10 8.50
CA ILE A 175 -4.73 -13.19 7.80
C ILE A 175 -3.56 -12.61 6.98
N GLY A 176 -2.35 -13.00 7.37
CA GLY A 176 -1.09 -12.52 6.80
C GLY A 176 -0.31 -11.64 7.77
N GLY A 177 0.84 -12.13 8.21
CA GLY A 177 1.74 -11.49 9.18
C GLY A 177 2.98 -10.84 8.54
N GLY A 178 2.86 -10.34 7.31
CA GLY A 178 3.85 -9.45 6.69
C GLY A 178 3.75 -8.02 7.20
N GLN A 179 4.45 -7.07 6.53
CA GLN A 179 4.46 -5.66 6.93
C GLN A 179 3.06 -5.05 7.08
N GLY A 180 2.12 -5.41 6.18
CA GLY A 180 0.75 -4.91 6.25
C GLY A 180 0.04 -5.37 7.51
N GLY A 181 0.01 -6.69 7.77
CA GLY A 181 -0.66 -7.24 8.95
C GLY A 181 -0.04 -6.77 10.26
N ILE A 182 1.29 -6.67 10.32
CA ILE A 182 2.03 -6.16 11.49
C ILE A 182 1.74 -4.67 11.71
N GLY A 183 1.78 -3.84 10.66
CA GLY A 183 1.51 -2.40 10.76
C GLY A 183 0.07 -2.12 11.21
N LEU A 184 -0.91 -2.81 10.63
CA LEU A 184 -2.31 -2.70 11.06
C LEU A 184 -2.52 -3.23 12.48
N GLY A 185 -1.92 -4.37 12.82
CA GLY A 185 -1.99 -4.95 14.16
C GLY A 185 -1.47 -4.00 15.24
N ALA A 186 -0.39 -3.25 14.94
CA ALA A 186 0.14 -2.24 15.84
C ALA A 186 -0.84 -1.09 16.06
N ARG A 187 -1.49 -0.58 15.00
CA ARG A 187 -2.55 0.44 15.11
C ARG A 187 -3.72 -0.06 15.97
N LEU A 188 -4.20 -1.26 15.69
CA LEU A 188 -5.32 -1.86 16.44
C LEU A 188 -4.99 -2.12 17.90
N LYS A 189 -3.75 -2.58 18.21
CA LYS A 189 -3.29 -2.74 19.59
C LYS A 189 -3.27 -1.41 20.34
N ARG A 190 -2.80 -0.32 19.69
CA ARG A 190 -2.77 1.03 20.28
C ARG A 190 -4.17 1.59 20.53
N LEU A 191 -5.14 1.22 19.70
CA LEU A 191 -6.56 1.58 19.86
C LEU A 191 -7.32 0.63 20.80
N GLY A 192 -6.67 -0.39 21.37
CA GLY A 192 -7.30 -1.35 22.28
C GLY A 192 -8.30 -2.28 21.59
N VAL A 193 -8.12 -2.58 20.30
CA VAL A 193 -8.93 -3.54 19.56
C VAL A 193 -8.35 -4.94 19.72
N PRO A 194 -9.05 -5.90 20.36
CA PRO A 194 -8.59 -7.28 20.49
C PRO A 194 -8.39 -7.92 19.12
N THR A 195 -7.13 -8.18 18.75
CA THR A 195 -6.73 -8.60 17.40
C THR A 195 -5.75 -9.75 17.47
N ILE A 196 -5.92 -10.75 16.59
CA ILE A 196 -4.94 -11.80 16.34
C ILE A 196 -4.44 -11.68 14.90
N ILE A 197 -3.11 -11.70 14.73
CA ILE A 197 -2.45 -11.81 13.44
C ILE A 197 -2.10 -13.27 13.20
N VAL A 198 -2.58 -13.84 12.11
CA VAL A 198 -2.36 -15.25 11.72
C VAL A 198 -1.32 -15.30 10.61
N GLU A 199 -0.23 -16.04 10.83
CA GLU A 199 0.88 -16.17 9.87
C GLU A 199 1.32 -17.64 9.73
N LYS A 200 1.43 -18.09 8.49
CA LYS A 200 1.84 -19.47 8.15
C LYS A 200 3.33 -19.76 8.41
N ASN A 201 4.18 -18.74 8.27
CA ASN A 201 5.61 -18.87 8.50
C ASN A 201 5.92 -18.98 9.99
N ALA A 202 7.12 -19.50 10.30
CA ALA A 202 7.54 -19.79 11.65
C ALA A 202 7.82 -18.55 12.52
N LYS A 203 8.17 -17.42 11.88
CA LYS A 203 8.54 -16.18 12.58
C LYS A 203 8.01 -14.94 11.84
N PRO A 204 7.76 -13.83 12.57
CA PRO A 204 7.58 -12.54 11.94
C PRO A 204 8.81 -12.19 11.09
N GLY A 205 8.57 -11.64 9.90
CA GLY A 205 9.63 -11.27 8.96
C GLY A 205 10.06 -12.37 8.00
N ASP A 206 9.63 -13.63 8.18
CA ASP A 206 9.99 -14.72 7.27
C ASP A 206 9.38 -14.54 5.87
N SER A 207 8.34 -13.73 5.71
CA SER A 207 7.83 -13.31 4.40
C SER A 207 8.90 -12.57 3.56
N TRP A 208 9.88 -11.95 4.20
CA TRP A 208 11.04 -11.33 3.58
C TRP A 208 12.24 -12.27 3.55
N ARG A 209 12.61 -12.90 4.67
CA ARG A 209 13.77 -13.80 4.73
C ARG A 209 13.69 -14.94 3.70
N ASN A 210 12.47 -15.45 3.42
CA ASN A 210 12.24 -16.56 2.48
C ASN A 210 12.24 -16.14 1.01
N ARG A 211 12.59 -14.89 0.67
CA ARG A 211 12.79 -14.42 -0.71
C ARG A 211 14.23 -14.70 -1.16
N TYR A 212 14.50 -14.51 -2.47
CA TYR A 212 15.85 -14.71 -3.02
C TYR A 212 16.90 -13.85 -2.27
N LYS A 213 18.14 -14.37 -2.19
CA LYS A 213 19.18 -13.85 -1.30
C LYS A 213 19.57 -12.39 -1.57
N SER A 214 19.64 -12.01 -2.84
CA SER A 214 20.07 -10.68 -3.28
C SER A 214 19.03 -9.58 -3.09
N LEU A 215 17.82 -9.89 -2.62
CA LEU A 215 16.75 -8.90 -2.51
C LEU A 215 17.11 -7.77 -1.54
N CYS A 216 17.13 -6.56 -2.06
CA CYS A 216 17.08 -5.31 -1.30
C CYS A 216 15.77 -4.57 -1.62
N LEU A 217 15.37 -3.67 -0.73
CA LEU A 217 14.34 -2.69 -1.07
C LEU A 217 14.87 -1.76 -2.16
N HIS A 218 14.03 -1.43 -3.11
CA HIS A 218 14.34 -0.45 -4.16
C HIS A 218 13.86 0.96 -3.80
N ASP A 219 13.02 1.06 -2.78
CA ASP A 219 12.54 2.30 -2.19
C ASP A 219 13.44 2.71 -1.01
N PRO A 220 13.55 4.01 -0.68
CA PRO A 220 14.45 4.48 0.37
C PRO A 220 13.87 4.30 1.77
N VAL A 221 14.73 4.17 2.77
CA VAL A 221 14.36 3.94 4.18
C VAL A 221 13.39 4.99 4.74
N TRP A 222 13.43 6.24 4.27
CA TRP A 222 12.49 7.29 4.68
C TRP A 222 11.07 7.04 4.17
N TYR A 223 10.93 6.34 3.06
CA TYR A 223 9.65 5.92 2.48
C TYR A 223 9.10 4.66 3.17
N ASP A 224 9.96 3.77 3.63
CA ASP A 224 9.63 2.37 3.94
C ASP A 224 9.39 2.05 5.42
N HIS A 225 9.62 2.95 6.38
CA HIS A 225 9.43 2.57 7.80
C HIS A 225 7.97 2.26 8.19
N LEU A 226 7.81 1.54 9.31
CA LEU A 226 6.50 1.15 9.85
C LEU A 226 5.89 2.27 10.73
N PRO A 227 4.58 2.18 11.09
CA PRO A 227 3.97 3.10 12.04
C PRO A 227 4.74 3.13 13.38
N TYR A 228 4.78 4.27 14.05
CA TYR A 228 5.33 4.50 15.39
C TYR A 228 6.85 4.39 15.55
N LEU A 229 7.52 3.47 14.84
CA LEU A 229 8.95 3.23 14.96
C LEU A 229 9.63 3.43 13.60
N LYS A 230 10.51 4.43 13.53
CA LYS A 230 11.35 4.68 12.36
C LYS A 230 12.49 3.69 12.32
N PHE A 231 13.02 3.42 11.12
CA PHE A 231 14.25 2.68 10.99
C PHE A 231 15.42 3.42 11.65
N PRO A 232 16.43 2.71 12.19
CA PRO A 232 17.61 3.35 12.77
C PRO A 232 18.34 4.24 11.76
N GLU A 233 18.81 5.40 12.20
CA GLU A 233 19.46 6.42 11.34
C GLU A 233 20.71 5.90 10.59
N HIS A 234 21.38 4.87 11.10
CA HIS A 234 22.53 4.24 10.46
C HIS A 234 22.19 3.16 9.43
N TRP A 235 20.90 2.93 9.15
CA TRP A 235 20.52 1.93 8.15
C TRP A 235 20.87 2.42 6.75
N PRO A 236 21.23 1.48 5.83
CA PRO A 236 21.47 1.86 4.43
C PRO A 236 20.18 2.41 3.82
N VAL A 237 20.34 3.31 2.86
CA VAL A 237 19.21 3.92 2.12
C VAL A 237 18.27 2.85 1.55
N PHE A 238 18.86 1.79 0.99
CA PHE A 238 18.14 0.63 0.47
C PHE A 238 18.37 -0.57 1.40
N ALA A 239 17.35 -0.94 2.16
CA ALA A 239 17.49 -1.95 3.19
C ALA A 239 17.46 -3.38 2.61
N PRO A 240 18.46 -4.25 2.94
CA PRO A 240 18.41 -5.66 2.59
C PRO A 240 17.24 -6.39 3.26
N LYS A 241 16.68 -7.39 2.57
CA LYS A 241 15.51 -8.14 3.02
C LYS A 241 15.64 -8.75 4.42
N ASP A 242 16.83 -9.21 4.78
CA ASP A 242 17.06 -9.85 6.09
C ASP A 242 17.03 -8.82 7.22
N LYS A 243 17.52 -7.59 7.00
CA LYS A 243 17.35 -6.48 7.95
C LYS A 243 15.86 -6.15 8.15
N ILE A 244 15.07 -6.14 7.07
CA ILE A 244 13.61 -5.94 7.17
C ILE A 244 12.97 -7.10 7.93
N GLY A 245 13.39 -8.33 7.67
CA GLY A 245 12.92 -9.51 8.41
C GLY A 245 13.18 -9.39 9.91
N ASP A 246 14.39 -9.02 10.31
CA ASP A 246 14.78 -8.84 11.71
C ASP A 246 14.04 -7.67 12.36
N TRP A 247 13.83 -6.58 11.59
CA TRP A 247 13.03 -5.44 12.04
C TRP A 247 11.59 -5.83 12.34
N LEU A 248 10.93 -6.58 11.46
CA LEU A 248 9.56 -7.04 11.66
C LEU A 248 9.43 -7.97 12.87
N GLU A 249 10.42 -8.82 13.12
CA GLU A 249 10.46 -9.69 14.30
C GLU A 249 10.59 -8.87 15.59
N MET A 250 11.54 -7.94 15.64
CA MET A 250 11.72 -7.02 16.76
C MET A 250 10.47 -6.14 16.97
N TYR A 251 9.95 -5.56 15.89
CA TYR A 251 8.78 -4.68 15.93
C TYR A 251 7.55 -5.39 16.50
N THR A 252 7.26 -6.60 16.04
CA THR A 252 6.14 -7.42 16.54
C THR A 252 6.25 -7.64 18.05
N LYS A 253 7.46 -7.90 18.55
CA LYS A 253 7.73 -8.12 19.96
C LYS A 253 7.62 -6.83 20.78
N VAL A 254 8.21 -5.73 20.30
CA VAL A 254 8.22 -4.43 21.00
C VAL A 254 6.82 -3.80 21.04
N MET A 255 6.03 -3.98 19.97
CA MET A 255 4.65 -3.49 19.92
C MET A 255 3.64 -4.45 20.60
N GLU A 256 4.12 -5.54 21.21
CA GLU A 256 3.30 -6.48 21.99
C GLU A 256 2.12 -7.08 21.21
N LEU A 257 2.35 -7.43 19.94
CA LEU A 257 1.29 -7.92 19.06
C LEU A 257 0.92 -9.38 19.37
N ASN A 258 -0.38 -9.70 19.34
CA ASN A 258 -0.86 -11.07 19.41
C ASN A 258 -0.65 -11.75 18.05
N TYR A 259 0.56 -12.27 17.85
CA TYR A 259 1.02 -12.83 16.58
C TYR A 259 1.09 -14.35 16.66
N TRP A 260 0.27 -15.04 15.88
CA TRP A 260 0.22 -16.50 15.80
C TRP A 260 1.01 -16.97 14.58
N ALA A 261 2.29 -17.26 14.80
CA ALA A 261 3.16 -17.88 13.79
C ALA A 261 2.80 -19.36 13.61
N SER A 262 3.32 -20.00 12.57
CA SER A 262 3.05 -21.42 12.22
C SER A 262 1.56 -21.76 12.25
N THR A 263 0.73 -20.80 11.80
CA THR A 263 -0.73 -20.90 11.84
C THR A 263 -1.29 -20.64 10.45
N THR A 264 -1.99 -21.63 9.88
CA THR A 264 -2.61 -21.55 8.55
C THR A 264 -4.11 -21.35 8.68
N CYS A 265 -4.65 -20.41 7.89
CA CYS A 265 -6.09 -20.30 7.72
C CYS A 265 -6.56 -21.30 6.66
N GLU A 266 -7.47 -22.21 7.05
CA GLU A 266 -8.04 -23.21 6.15
C GLU A 266 -9.31 -22.69 5.48
N GLN A 267 -10.17 -22.06 6.27
CA GLN A 267 -11.45 -21.56 5.80
C GLN A 267 -12.01 -20.46 6.69
N ALA A 268 -12.71 -19.51 6.10
CA ALA A 268 -13.52 -18.53 6.81
C ALA A 268 -14.95 -18.51 6.24
N THR A 269 -15.94 -18.42 7.09
CA THR A 269 -17.36 -18.31 6.71
C THR A 269 -18.01 -17.18 7.48
N TYR A 270 -18.89 -16.43 6.82
CA TYR A 270 -19.61 -15.31 7.43
C TYR A 270 -21.06 -15.70 7.71
N ASP A 271 -21.52 -15.44 8.92
CA ASP A 271 -22.93 -15.57 9.28
C ASP A 271 -23.59 -14.18 9.28
N GLU A 272 -24.43 -13.94 8.30
CA GLU A 272 -25.13 -12.66 8.12
C GLU A 272 -26.07 -12.33 9.30
N LYS A 273 -26.62 -13.33 9.99
CA LYS A 273 -27.57 -13.12 11.10
C LYS A 273 -26.86 -12.58 12.34
N SER A 274 -25.71 -13.14 12.67
CA SER A 274 -24.92 -12.71 13.83
C SER A 274 -23.89 -11.63 13.50
N GLY A 275 -23.62 -11.39 12.21
CA GLY A 275 -22.55 -10.50 11.75
C GLY A 275 -21.17 -10.96 12.24
N THR A 276 -20.92 -12.28 12.20
CA THR A 276 -19.70 -12.88 12.79
C THR A 276 -19.07 -13.85 11.80
N TRP A 277 -17.75 -13.79 11.71
CA TRP A 277 -16.98 -14.79 10.99
C TRP A 277 -16.74 -16.04 11.83
N THR A 278 -16.65 -17.19 11.18
CA THR A 278 -16.07 -18.42 11.73
C THR A 278 -14.81 -18.71 10.95
N VAL A 279 -13.65 -18.58 11.58
CA VAL A 279 -12.33 -18.74 10.96
C VAL A 279 -11.68 -20.01 11.49
N LYS A 280 -11.51 -21.00 10.62
CA LYS A 280 -10.87 -22.29 10.93
C LYS A 280 -9.37 -22.19 10.64
N LEU A 281 -8.57 -22.51 11.63
CA LEU A 281 -7.12 -22.41 11.59
C LEU A 281 -6.48 -23.76 11.97
N ILE A 282 -5.31 -24.02 11.42
CA ILE A 282 -4.38 -25.03 11.94
C ILE A 282 -3.21 -24.31 12.59
N ARG A 283 -3.10 -24.39 13.91
CA ARG A 283 -2.02 -23.80 14.69
C ARG A 283 -1.16 -24.90 15.28
N GLU A 284 0.14 -24.94 14.90
CA GLU A 284 1.06 -25.97 15.36
C GLU A 284 0.50 -27.40 15.21
N GLY A 285 -0.22 -27.65 14.10
CA GLY A 285 -0.85 -28.95 13.80
C GLY A 285 -2.18 -29.23 14.52
N LYS A 286 -2.73 -28.27 15.27
CA LYS A 286 -4.03 -28.39 15.96
C LYS A 286 -5.06 -27.47 15.35
N GLU A 287 -6.29 -27.96 15.26
CA GLU A 287 -7.42 -27.14 14.82
C GLU A 287 -7.80 -26.12 15.92
N VAL A 288 -7.96 -24.86 15.50
CA VAL A 288 -8.49 -23.76 16.32
C VAL A 288 -9.54 -23.01 15.52
N THR A 289 -10.63 -22.65 16.17
CA THR A 289 -11.70 -21.85 15.53
C THR A 289 -11.84 -20.51 16.23
N LEU A 290 -11.71 -19.42 15.47
CA LEU A 290 -11.94 -18.06 15.94
C LEU A 290 -13.28 -17.52 15.42
N LYS A 291 -13.89 -16.62 16.19
CA LYS A 291 -15.20 -16.00 15.88
C LYS A 291 -15.12 -14.45 15.91
N PRO A 292 -14.33 -13.83 15.03
CA PRO A 292 -14.24 -12.37 14.99
C PRO A 292 -15.45 -11.71 14.34
N LYS A 293 -15.64 -10.42 14.60
CA LYS A 293 -16.58 -9.56 13.87
C LYS A 293 -15.96 -9.05 12.55
N GLN A 294 -14.65 -8.89 12.50
CA GLN A 294 -13.93 -8.32 11.37
C GLN A 294 -12.83 -9.29 10.91
N LEU A 295 -12.75 -9.52 9.62
CA LEU A 295 -11.72 -10.31 8.96
C LEU A 295 -10.94 -9.43 7.99
N VAL A 296 -9.63 -9.36 8.15
CA VAL A 296 -8.75 -8.60 7.27
C VAL A 296 -7.84 -9.55 6.50
N LEU A 297 -7.87 -9.49 5.19
CA LEU A 297 -6.91 -10.18 4.32
C LEU A 297 -5.72 -9.24 4.07
N ALA A 298 -4.64 -9.48 4.79
CA ALA A 298 -3.34 -8.80 4.63
C ALA A 298 -2.31 -9.73 3.98
N THR A 299 -2.77 -10.51 3.00
CA THR A 299 -2.04 -11.60 2.36
C THR A 299 -0.99 -11.13 1.35
N GLY A 300 -0.95 -9.82 1.06
CA GLY A 300 0.01 -9.18 0.16
C GLY A 300 -0.38 -9.30 -1.32
N MET A 301 0.08 -8.32 -2.12
CA MET A 301 -0.12 -8.28 -3.57
C MET A 301 0.67 -9.38 -4.31
N SER A 302 1.76 -9.87 -3.70
CA SER A 302 2.67 -10.86 -4.27
C SER A 302 2.55 -12.22 -3.57
N ALA A 303 1.34 -12.64 -3.20
CA ALA A 303 1.16 -13.83 -2.39
C ALA A 303 0.65 -15.06 -3.16
N VAL A 304 -0.14 -14.89 -4.22
CA VAL A 304 -0.58 -15.98 -5.08
C VAL A 304 0.27 -15.99 -6.35
N PRO A 305 1.26 -16.90 -6.48
CA PRO A 305 2.09 -16.97 -7.67
C PRO A 305 1.24 -17.25 -8.93
N ASN A 306 1.47 -16.49 -9.99
CA ASN A 306 0.90 -16.79 -11.29
C ASN A 306 1.80 -17.79 -12.01
N ILE A 307 1.43 -19.05 -11.97
CA ILE A 307 2.18 -20.14 -12.61
C ILE A 307 1.43 -20.55 -13.87
N PRO A 308 1.83 -20.05 -15.06
CA PRO A 308 1.22 -20.47 -16.30
C PRO A 308 1.50 -21.95 -16.57
N SER A 309 0.54 -22.65 -17.16
CA SER A 309 0.72 -24.00 -17.64
C SER A 309 1.23 -23.93 -19.08
N PHE A 310 2.36 -24.58 -19.35
CA PHE A 310 2.91 -24.76 -20.68
C PHE A 310 2.88 -26.24 -21.07
N ASP A 311 2.53 -26.54 -22.33
CA ASP A 311 2.61 -27.89 -22.84
C ASP A 311 4.02 -28.44 -22.67
N GLY A 312 4.15 -29.68 -22.19
CA GLY A 312 5.43 -30.36 -22.00
C GLY A 312 6.22 -29.97 -20.74
N MET A 313 5.68 -29.14 -19.89
CA MET A 313 6.35 -28.66 -18.68
C MET A 313 6.79 -29.82 -17.74
N GLU A 314 5.98 -30.86 -17.67
CA GLU A 314 6.22 -32.05 -16.84
C GLU A 314 7.35 -32.97 -17.42
N SER A 315 7.74 -32.77 -18.66
CA SER A 315 8.81 -33.54 -19.32
C SER A 315 10.18 -32.86 -19.24
N PHE A 316 10.25 -31.66 -18.72
CA PHE A 316 11.50 -30.92 -18.62
C PHE A 316 12.49 -31.59 -17.66
N GLU A 317 13.71 -31.84 -18.10
CA GLU A 317 14.75 -32.51 -17.31
C GLU A 317 15.54 -31.61 -16.39
N GLY A 318 15.42 -30.29 -16.52
CA GLY A 318 16.04 -29.29 -15.65
C GLY A 318 15.15 -28.86 -14.48
N ASP A 319 15.58 -27.84 -13.78
CA ASP A 319 14.81 -27.22 -12.69
C ASP A 319 13.80 -26.21 -13.24
N ILE A 320 12.57 -26.22 -12.72
CA ILE A 320 11.56 -25.21 -13.00
C ILE A 320 10.88 -24.75 -11.71
N HIS A 321 10.83 -23.44 -11.48
CA HIS A 321 10.14 -22.87 -10.33
C HIS A 321 9.69 -21.43 -10.57
N HIS A 322 8.72 -20.99 -9.77
CA HIS A 322 8.30 -19.58 -9.76
C HIS A 322 9.34 -18.73 -9.02
N SER A 323 9.49 -17.44 -9.41
CA SER A 323 10.43 -16.49 -8.82
C SER A 323 10.34 -16.41 -7.29
N SER A 324 9.15 -16.60 -6.70
CA SER A 324 8.95 -16.64 -5.24
C SER A 324 9.63 -17.82 -4.53
N LYS A 325 10.12 -18.80 -5.29
CA LYS A 325 10.81 -20.00 -4.78
C LYS A 325 12.27 -20.07 -5.25
N HIS A 326 12.78 -19.00 -5.87
CA HIS A 326 14.16 -18.97 -6.33
C HIS A 326 15.13 -19.00 -5.15
N PRO A 327 16.04 -20.00 -5.06
CA PRO A 327 16.90 -20.19 -3.90
C PRO A 327 18.15 -19.30 -3.90
N GLY A 328 18.47 -18.71 -5.06
CA GLY A 328 19.70 -17.97 -5.36
C GLY A 328 20.51 -18.61 -6.49
N GLY A 329 21.46 -17.86 -7.06
CA GLY A 329 22.22 -18.24 -8.24
C GLY A 329 23.32 -19.29 -8.04
N GLU A 330 23.80 -19.47 -6.79
CA GLU A 330 25.02 -20.23 -6.46
C GLU A 330 25.04 -21.66 -7.06
N GLN A 331 23.91 -22.38 -7.00
CA GLN A 331 23.82 -23.76 -7.49
C GLN A 331 23.73 -23.88 -9.03
N TYR A 332 23.58 -22.73 -9.72
CA TYR A 332 23.42 -22.69 -11.18
C TYR A 332 24.66 -22.19 -11.92
N LYS A 333 25.81 -22.14 -11.25
CA LYS A 333 27.08 -21.76 -11.87
C LYS A 333 27.37 -22.62 -13.12
N GLY A 334 27.63 -21.95 -14.26
CA GLY A 334 27.90 -22.61 -15.53
C GLY A 334 26.68 -23.24 -16.20
N LYS A 335 25.47 -23.07 -15.65
CA LYS A 335 24.21 -23.56 -16.19
C LYS A 335 23.56 -22.54 -17.11
N ARG A 336 22.78 -23.03 -18.07
CA ARG A 336 21.92 -22.20 -18.94
C ARG A 336 20.62 -21.92 -18.20
N CYS A 337 20.41 -20.66 -17.84
CA CYS A 337 19.26 -20.24 -17.04
C CYS A 337 18.36 -19.34 -17.86
N VAL A 338 17.09 -19.67 -17.94
CA VAL A 338 16.08 -18.86 -18.62
C VAL A 338 15.10 -18.29 -17.60
N VAL A 339 14.93 -16.97 -17.61
CA VAL A 339 13.98 -16.26 -16.74
C VAL A 339 12.86 -15.69 -17.60
N ILE A 340 11.63 -16.19 -17.39
CA ILE A 340 10.44 -15.75 -18.13
C ILE A 340 9.79 -14.58 -17.39
N GLY A 341 9.91 -13.38 -17.96
CA GLY A 341 9.47 -12.11 -17.41
C GLY A 341 10.52 -11.02 -17.52
N SER A 342 10.15 -9.77 -17.28
CA SER A 342 11.04 -8.60 -17.44
C SER A 342 10.77 -7.46 -16.43
N ASN A 343 10.12 -7.76 -15.31
CA ASN A 343 9.89 -6.79 -14.23
C ASN A 343 10.93 -6.97 -13.09
N ASN A 344 10.71 -6.36 -11.92
CA ASN A 344 11.64 -6.38 -10.79
C ASN A 344 12.23 -7.78 -10.50
N SER A 345 11.37 -8.77 -10.20
CA SER A 345 11.86 -10.11 -9.85
C SER A 345 12.68 -10.77 -10.95
N SER A 346 12.39 -10.49 -12.22
CA SER A 346 13.14 -11.05 -13.34
C SER A 346 14.54 -10.44 -13.44
N HIS A 347 14.62 -9.12 -13.35
CA HIS A 347 15.91 -8.41 -13.41
C HIS A 347 16.82 -8.81 -12.23
N ASP A 348 16.29 -8.78 -11.01
CA ASP A 348 17.06 -9.15 -9.81
C ASP A 348 17.57 -10.61 -9.88
N ILE A 349 16.72 -11.55 -10.34
CA ILE A 349 17.11 -12.95 -10.46
C ILE A 349 18.08 -13.16 -11.61
N CYS A 350 17.92 -12.47 -12.74
CA CYS A 350 18.88 -12.50 -13.84
C CYS A 350 20.26 -12.00 -13.39
N ALA A 351 20.31 -10.90 -12.64
CA ALA A 351 21.54 -10.35 -12.10
C ALA A 351 22.20 -11.33 -11.11
N ASP A 352 21.43 -11.87 -10.16
CA ASP A 352 21.92 -12.86 -9.19
C ASP A 352 22.49 -14.12 -9.87
N LEU A 353 21.80 -14.65 -10.87
CA LEU A 353 22.28 -15.80 -11.65
C LEU A 353 23.58 -15.46 -12.41
N TRP A 354 23.65 -14.30 -13.06
CA TRP A 354 24.82 -13.84 -13.80
C TRP A 354 26.03 -13.62 -12.87
N GLU A 355 25.85 -12.95 -11.74
CA GLU A 355 26.87 -12.73 -10.71
C GLU A 355 27.44 -14.04 -10.18
N ASN A 356 26.64 -15.10 -10.14
CA ASN A 356 27.07 -16.44 -9.75
C ASN A 356 27.62 -17.28 -10.91
N GLY A 357 27.79 -16.70 -12.10
CA GLY A 357 28.43 -17.31 -13.25
C GLY A 357 27.56 -18.25 -14.06
N ALA A 358 26.25 -18.08 -14.07
CA ALA A 358 25.33 -18.75 -14.98
C ALA A 358 25.31 -18.04 -16.36
N ASP A 359 24.92 -18.79 -17.40
CA ASP A 359 24.59 -18.25 -18.72
C ASP A 359 23.09 -17.91 -18.74
N VAL A 360 22.76 -16.61 -18.68
CA VAL A 360 21.41 -16.13 -18.43
C VAL A 360 20.74 -15.57 -19.66
N THR A 361 19.50 -15.97 -19.91
CA THR A 361 18.62 -15.37 -20.92
C THR A 361 17.31 -14.91 -20.28
N MET A 362 16.99 -13.61 -20.44
CA MET A 362 15.71 -13.04 -20.09
C MET A 362 14.73 -13.20 -21.25
N VAL A 363 13.50 -13.65 -20.97
CA VAL A 363 12.42 -13.75 -21.96
C VAL A 363 11.39 -12.67 -21.69
N GLN A 364 11.28 -11.72 -22.61
CA GLN A 364 10.37 -10.58 -22.51
C GLN A 364 9.22 -10.70 -23.52
N ARG A 365 7.99 -10.91 -23.03
CA ARG A 365 6.78 -10.99 -23.86
C ARG A 365 6.18 -9.61 -24.17
N SER A 366 6.23 -8.70 -23.22
CA SER A 366 5.61 -7.37 -23.29
C SER A 366 6.55 -6.30 -22.72
N SER A 367 6.32 -5.04 -23.08
CA SER A 367 7.12 -3.91 -22.65
C SER A 367 7.16 -3.74 -21.12
N THR A 368 8.26 -3.19 -20.64
CA THR A 368 8.52 -2.90 -19.22
C THR A 368 9.06 -1.48 -19.09
N HIS A 369 8.55 -0.75 -18.10
CA HIS A 369 9.11 0.54 -17.71
C HIS A 369 10.38 0.32 -16.89
N ILE A 370 11.47 0.98 -17.27
CA ILE A 370 12.72 0.99 -16.53
C ILE A 370 12.90 2.38 -15.91
N ALA A 371 13.09 2.47 -14.61
CA ALA A 371 13.43 3.69 -13.91
C ALA A 371 14.71 3.46 -13.09
N LYS A 372 15.80 4.19 -13.38
CA LYS A 372 16.99 4.13 -12.55
C LYS A 372 16.69 4.63 -11.14
N SER A 373 17.14 3.89 -10.14
CA SER A 373 16.89 4.20 -8.74
C SER A 373 17.37 5.61 -8.38
N ASP A 374 18.58 6.00 -8.78
CA ASP A 374 19.13 7.33 -8.49
C ASP A 374 18.30 8.45 -9.14
N THR A 375 17.90 8.27 -10.41
CA THR A 375 17.07 9.26 -11.12
C THR A 375 15.67 9.38 -10.51
N LEU A 376 15.08 8.24 -10.10
CA LEU A 376 13.79 8.21 -9.42
C LEU A 376 13.87 8.93 -8.06
N MET A 377 14.96 8.72 -7.31
CA MET A 377 15.20 9.43 -6.05
C MET A 377 15.27 10.94 -6.26
N ASP A 378 16.10 11.39 -7.21
CA ASP A 378 16.32 12.83 -7.43
C ASP A 378 15.06 13.55 -7.92
N LEU A 379 14.32 12.97 -8.86
CA LEU A 379 13.24 13.66 -9.56
C LEU A 379 11.84 13.42 -8.98
N ALA A 380 11.62 12.28 -8.31
CA ALA A 380 10.27 11.89 -7.88
C ALA A 380 10.10 11.70 -6.37
N LEU A 381 11.08 11.16 -5.67
CA LEU A 381 10.94 10.81 -4.26
C LEU A 381 11.67 11.75 -3.32
N GLY A 382 12.84 12.27 -3.71
CA GLY A 382 13.77 12.97 -2.83
C GLY A 382 13.20 14.23 -2.19
N GLY A 383 12.30 14.95 -2.86
CA GLY A 383 11.62 16.12 -2.29
C GLY A 383 10.74 15.81 -1.06
N LEU A 384 10.31 14.56 -0.91
CA LEU A 384 9.44 14.11 0.18
C LEU A 384 10.10 13.09 1.10
N TYR A 385 10.96 12.21 0.57
CA TYR A 385 11.50 11.07 1.28
C TYR A 385 13.02 11.02 1.15
N SER A 386 13.70 11.93 1.83
CA SER A 386 15.15 12.03 1.87
C SER A 386 15.64 12.67 3.17
N GLU A 387 16.94 12.64 3.40
CA GLU A 387 17.56 13.38 4.50
C GLU A 387 17.34 14.89 4.36
N ASP A 388 17.42 15.42 3.14
CA ASP A 388 17.17 16.84 2.86
C ASP A 388 15.71 17.23 3.15
N ALA A 389 14.74 16.38 2.81
CA ALA A 389 13.32 16.60 3.16
C ALA A 389 13.15 16.70 4.68
N LEU A 390 13.74 15.79 5.45
CA LEU A 390 13.69 15.82 6.91
C LEU A 390 14.37 17.07 7.47
N ALA A 391 15.53 17.47 6.96
CA ALA A 391 16.25 18.67 7.36
C ALA A 391 15.44 19.96 7.09
N ASN A 392 14.61 19.95 6.05
CA ASN A 392 13.67 21.02 5.70
C ASN A 392 12.32 20.92 6.47
N GLY A 393 12.19 20.01 7.44
CA GLY A 393 11.01 19.86 8.28
C GLY A 393 9.87 19.03 7.69
N VAL A 394 10.08 18.40 6.51
CA VAL A 394 9.12 17.47 5.91
C VAL A 394 9.29 16.11 6.57
N THR A 395 8.49 15.82 7.58
CA THR A 395 8.50 14.48 8.21
C THR A 395 7.89 13.44 7.27
N THR A 396 8.16 12.16 7.51
CA THR A 396 7.57 11.10 6.70
C THR A 396 6.03 11.12 6.73
N GLU A 397 5.44 11.42 7.88
CA GLU A 397 3.98 11.55 8.05
C GLU A 397 3.42 12.72 7.22
N MET A 398 4.14 13.86 7.17
CA MET A 398 3.78 14.98 6.30
C MET A 398 3.92 14.61 4.83
N ALA A 399 5.01 13.94 4.45
CA ALA A 399 5.25 13.46 3.10
C ALA A 399 4.13 12.51 2.63
N ASP A 400 3.72 11.57 3.47
CA ASP A 400 2.61 10.67 3.22
C ASP A 400 1.30 11.44 2.95
N MET A 401 1.02 12.46 3.75
CA MET A 401 -0.18 13.31 3.59
C MET A 401 -0.10 14.19 2.34
N ILE A 402 1.06 14.76 2.01
CA ILE A 402 1.27 15.54 0.78
C ILE A 402 1.00 14.65 -0.44
N PHE A 403 1.58 13.45 -0.48
CA PHE A 403 1.34 12.52 -1.56
C PHE A 403 -0.13 12.08 -1.63
N ALA A 404 -0.74 11.77 -0.49
CA ALA A 404 -2.15 11.41 -0.38
C ALA A 404 -3.10 12.55 -0.77
N SER A 405 -2.68 13.82 -0.67
CA SER A 405 -3.51 14.97 -1.02
C SER A 405 -3.69 15.17 -2.53
N LEU A 406 -2.96 14.40 -3.36
CA LEU A 406 -3.07 14.45 -4.82
C LEU A 406 -4.09 13.41 -5.30
N PRO A 407 -5.22 13.82 -5.88
CA PRO A 407 -6.19 12.90 -6.47
C PRO A 407 -5.58 12.07 -7.60
N TYR A 408 -5.95 10.81 -7.69
CA TYR A 408 -5.39 9.92 -8.72
C TYR A 408 -5.74 10.33 -10.15
N ARG A 409 -6.81 11.12 -10.34
CA ARG A 409 -7.20 11.65 -11.65
C ARG A 409 -6.16 12.60 -12.24
N ILE A 410 -5.57 13.44 -11.40
CA ILE A 410 -4.57 14.44 -11.84
C ILE A 410 -3.14 13.90 -11.82
N LEU A 411 -2.91 12.76 -11.16
CA LEU A 411 -1.57 12.21 -11.01
C LEU A 411 -0.83 11.98 -12.35
N PRO A 412 -1.46 11.46 -13.43
CA PRO A 412 -0.79 11.33 -14.71
C PRO A 412 -0.22 12.64 -15.24
N SER A 413 -0.98 13.73 -15.19
CA SER A 413 -0.54 15.04 -15.68
C SER A 413 0.65 15.60 -14.89
N LEU A 414 0.76 15.27 -13.60
CA LEU A 414 1.90 15.65 -12.75
C LEU A 414 3.12 14.76 -12.99
N GLN A 415 2.92 13.51 -13.38
CA GLN A 415 4.00 12.54 -13.59
C GLN A 415 4.65 12.65 -14.98
N VAL A 416 3.89 12.94 -16.03
CA VAL A 416 4.40 13.03 -17.41
C VAL A 416 5.64 13.93 -17.55
N PRO A 417 5.68 15.15 -16.98
CA PRO A 417 6.88 15.99 -17.05
C PRO A 417 8.09 15.36 -16.35
N ILE A 418 7.90 14.72 -15.19
CA ILE A 418 8.95 14.06 -14.42
C ILE A 418 9.56 12.91 -15.23
N TYR A 419 8.71 12.05 -15.81
CA TYR A 419 9.21 10.96 -16.67
C TYR A 419 9.75 11.43 -18.01
N GLY A 420 9.33 12.59 -18.49
CA GLY A 420 9.96 13.27 -19.62
C GLY A 420 11.42 13.65 -19.32
N GLU A 421 11.66 14.24 -18.15
CA GLU A 421 13.03 14.57 -17.67
C GLU A 421 13.88 13.31 -17.42
N MET A 422 13.30 12.25 -16.83
CA MET A 422 13.96 10.95 -16.68
C MET A 422 14.42 10.38 -18.03
N LYS A 423 13.57 10.46 -19.07
CA LYS A 423 13.91 10.00 -20.43
C LYS A 423 15.15 10.69 -20.98
N GLU A 424 15.22 12.00 -20.82
CA GLU A 424 16.37 12.78 -21.29
C GLU A 424 17.63 12.47 -20.48
N ARG A 425 17.52 12.39 -19.16
CA ARG A 425 18.63 12.11 -18.27
C ARG A 425 19.25 10.73 -18.47
N ASP A 426 18.42 9.71 -18.63
CA ASP A 426 18.83 8.30 -18.76
C ASP A 426 18.82 7.80 -20.20
N LYS A 427 18.78 8.73 -21.17
CA LYS A 427 18.68 8.45 -22.60
C LYS A 427 19.69 7.43 -23.11
N ASP A 428 20.96 7.54 -22.67
CA ASP A 428 22.00 6.59 -23.10
C ASP A 428 21.65 5.13 -22.74
N LEU A 429 21.16 4.90 -21.52
CA LEU A 429 20.73 3.56 -21.10
C LEU A 429 19.55 3.08 -21.93
N TYR A 430 18.56 3.93 -22.15
CA TYR A 430 17.36 3.56 -22.92
C TYR A 430 17.70 3.26 -24.38
N ASP A 431 18.52 4.06 -25.03
CA ASP A 431 18.98 3.83 -26.40
C ASP A 431 19.73 2.47 -26.53
N ARG A 432 20.57 2.13 -25.54
CA ARG A 432 21.29 0.84 -25.50
C ARG A 432 20.35 -0.34 -25.24
N LEU A 433 19.37 -0.20 -24.35
CA LEU A 433 18.36 -1.23 -24.09
C LEU A 433 17.52 -1.51 -25.35
N GLU A 434 17.04 -0.47 -26.03
CA GLU A 434 16.29 -0.62 -27.29
C GLU A 434 17.15 -1.25 -28.39
N LYS A 435 18.42 -0.86 -28.50
CA LYS A 435 19.37 -1.47 -29.43
C LYS A 435 19.61 -2.96 -29.13
N ALA A 436 19.58 -3.36 -27.85
CA ALA A 436 19.67 -4.75 -27.44
C ALA A 436 18.36 -5.53 -27.71
N GLY A 437 17.28 -4.84 -28.11
CA GLY A 437 15.97 -5.42 -28.40
C GLY A 437 15.01 -5.41 -27.20
N PHE A 438 15.33 -4.70 -26.13
CA PHE A 438 14.44 -4.58 -24.97
C PHE A 438 13.24 -3.69 -25.30
N MET A 439 12.04 -4.17 -25.01
CA MET A 439 10.82 -3.40 -25.24
C MET A 439 10.55 -2.49 -24.04
N LEU A 440 10.89 -1.21 -24.19
CA LEU A 440 10.62 -0.17 -23.21
C LEU A 440 9.21 0.39 -23.36
N ASP A 441 8.63 0.86 -22.25
CA ASP A 441 7.46 1.74 -22.25
C ASP A 441 7.45 2.63 -21.00
N PHE A 442 6.73 3.74 -21.08
CA PHE A 442 6.53 4.67 -19.98
C PHE A 442 5.07 4.73 -19.49
N GLY A 443 4.28 3.70 -19.81
CA GLY A 443 2.84 3.66 -19.59
C GLY A 443 2.07 4.07 -20.86
N GLU A 444 0.79 3.71 -20.92
CA GLU A 444 -0.08 4.02 -22.07
C GLU A 444 -0.27 5.54 -22.28
N ASP A 445 -0.08 6.32 -21.22
CA ASP A 445 -0.20 7.78 -21.16
C ASP A 445 1.11 8.47 -20.74
N GLU A 446 2.24 7.80 -20.85
CA GLU A 446 3.56 8.33 -20.50
C GLU A 446 3.75 8.70 -19.01
N SER A 447 2.83 8.28 -18.14
CA SER A 447 2.83 8.63 -16.71
C SER A 447 3.71 7.76 -15.82
N GLY A 448 4.40 6.78 -16.39
CA GLY A 448 5.49 6.03 -15.77
C GLY A 448 5.10 5.12 -14.61
N LEU A 449 6.06 4.94 -13.69
CA LEU A 449 6.04 3.90 -12.66
C LEU A 449 4.85 4.01 -11.71
N PHE A 450 4.60 5.19 -11.11
CA PHE A 450 3.58 5.33 -10.08
C PHE A 450 2.18 5.02 -10.59
N CYS A 451 1.86 5.47 -11.80
CA CYS A 451 0.56 5.16 -12.40
C CYS A 451 0.46 3.69 -12.80
N LYS A 452 1.53 3.06 -13.29
CA LYS A 452 1.56 1.60 -13.54
C LYS A 452 1.34 0.81 -12.25
N TYR A 453 1.99 1.22 -11.16
CA TYR A 453 1.83 0.59 -9.86
C TYR A 453 0.39 0.68 -9.36
N LEU A 454 -0.23 1.85 -9.37
CA LEU A 454 -1.62 2.04 -8.96
C LEU A 454 -2.62 1.27 -9.82
N ARG A 455 -2.39 1.20 -11.14
CA ARG A 455 -3.27 0.51 -12.09
C ARG A 455 -3.18 -1.01 -12.01
N ARG A 456 -1.96 -1.56 -11.86
CA ARG A 456 -1.78 -3.03 -11.94
C ARG A 456 -0.77 -3.64 -10.98
N GLY A 457 -0.08 -2.86 -10.15
CA GLY A 457 0.94 -3.34 -9.20
C GLY A 457 2.19 -3.93 -9.83
N SER A 458 2.41 -3.75 -11.14
CA SER A 458 3.50 -4.37 -11.89
C SER A 458 3.78 -3.65 -13.21
N GLY A 459 4.72 -4.17 -14.02
CA GLY A 459 5.03 -3.66 -15.36
C GLY A 459 6.18 -2.67 -15.37
N TYR A 460 7.00 -2.68 -14.34
CA TYR A 460 8.17 -1.84 -14.20
C TYR A 460 9.32 -2.58 -13.51
N TYR A 461 10.50 -2.02 -13.64
CA TYR A 461 11.69 -2.32 -12.87
C TYR A 461 12.30 -1.01 -12.35
N ILE A 462 12.51 -0.93 -11.04
CA ILE A 462 13.36 0.11 -10.45
C ILE A 462 14.78 -0.43 -10.54
N ASP A 463 15.54 0.14 -11.47
CA ASP A 463 16.84 -0.38 -11.87
C ASP A 463 17.91 -0.08 -10.82
N VAL A 464 18.52 -1.15 -10.36
CA VAL A 464 19.67 -1.16 -9.42
C VAL A 464 20.90 -1.82 -10.06
N GLY A 465 20.97 -1.84 -11.39
CA GLY A 465 22.13 -2.27 -12.17
C GLY A 465 21.91 -3.42 -13.16
N ALA A 466 20.81 -4.17 -13.07
CA ALA A 466 20.58 -5.29 -14.00
C ALA A 466 20.31 -4.83 -15.44
N SER A 467 19.78 -3.62 -15.63
CA SER A 467 19.55 -3.07 -16.98
C SER A 467 20.84 -2.88 -17.77
N GLU A 468 21.94 -2.53 -17.11
CA GLU A 468 23.26 -2.43 -17.75
C GLU A 468 23.72 -3.79 -18.30
N LEU A 469 23.50 -4.87 -17.57
CA LEU A 469 23.84 -6.22 -18.01
C LEU A 469 23.03 -6.64 -19.24
N VAL A 470 21.74 -6.24 -19.31
CA VAL A 470 20.90 -6.48 -20.50
C VAL A 470 21.36 -5.63 -21.67
N ALA A 471 21.62 -4.33 -21.45
CA ALA A 471 22.07 -3.40 -22.48
C ALA A 471 23.41 -3.80 -23.10
N ASN A 472 24.33 -4.39 -22.32
CA ASN A 472 25.64 -4.85 -22.76
C ASN A 472 25.62 -6.28 -23.34
N GLY A 473 24.51 -7.01 -23.19
CA GLY A 473 24.39 -8.41 -23.67
C GLY A 473 24.98 -9.47 -22.73
N ASP A 474 25.38 -9.08 -21.52
CA ASP A 474 25.82 -9.99 -20.45
C ASP A 474 24.66 -10.88 -19.99
N ILE A 475 23.47 -10.34 -19.89
CA ILE A 475 22.20 -11.05 -19.82
C ILE A 475 21.61 -11.05 -21.25
N LYS A 476 21.52 -12.21 -21.85
CA LYS A 476 20.91 -12.39 -23.18
C LYS A 476 19.42 -12.06 -23.13
N LEU A 477 18.88 -11.55 -24.24
CA LEU A 477 17.47 -11.17 -24.33
C LEU A 477 16.76 -11.90 -25.46
N LYS A 478 15.62 -12.48 -25.16
CA LYS A 478 14.64 -12.98 -26.13
C LYS A 478 13.35 -12.21 -25.94
N SER A 479 13.06 -11.25 -26.82
CA SER A 479 11.94 -10.30 -26.68
C SER A 479 10.90 -10.44 -27.79
N GLY A 480 9.67 -9.97 -27.52
CA GLY A 480 8.58 -9.94 -28.49
C GLY A 480 8.03 -11.31 -28.90
N VAL A 481 8.32 -12.36 -28.14
CA VAL A 481 7.87 -13.73 -28.40
C VAL A 481 7.17 -14.32 -27.19
N GLU A 482 6.28 -15.27 -27.43
CA GLU A 482 5.63 -16.06 -26.38
C GLU A 482 6.25 -17.45 -26.29
N VAL A 483 6.33 -17.99 -25.10
CA VAL A 483 6.66 -19.41 -24.89
C VAL A 483 5.48 -20.22 -25.37
N LYS A 484 5.71 -21.09 -26.40
CA LYS A 484 4.70 -21.97 -26.98
C LYS A 484 4.59 -23.27 -26.18
N ARG A 485 5.73 -23.83 -25.84
CA ARG A 485 5.82 -25.05 -25.01
C ARG A 485 7.19 -25.17 -24.35
N ILE A 486 7.26 -25.98 -23.33
CA ILE A 486 8.50 -26.44 -22.72
C ILE A 486 8.83 -27.80 -23.28
N THR A 487 10.08 -28.00 -23.68
CA THR A 487 10.60 -29.27 -24.20
C THR A 487 11.39 -30.00 -23.12
N GLN A 488 11.84 -31.21 -23.40
CA GLN A 488 12.67 -31.98 -22.48
C GLN A 488 13.96 -31.22 -22.06
N THR A 489 14.54 -30.40 -22.96
CA THR A 489 15.83 -29.73 -22.76
C THR A 489 15.75 -28.19 -22.79
N GLY A 490 14.57 -27.59 -22.86
CA GLY A 490 14.44 -26.13 -22.96
C GLY A 490 13.06 -25.63 -23.36
N LEU A 491 13.02 -24.59 -24.20
CA LEU A 491 11.78 -23.91 -24.60
C LEU A 491 11.68 -23.80 -26.12
N GLU A 492 10.44 -23.88 -26.65
CA GLU A 492 10.07 -23.50 -28.01
C GLU A 492 9.18 -22.25 -27.96
N PHE A 493 9.45 -21.27 -28.81
CA PHE A 493 8.74 -20.01 -28.89
C PHE A 493 7.74 -19.94 -30.03
N SER A 494 6.88 -18.92 -30.03
CA SER A 494 5.86 -18.66 -31.04
C SER A 494 6.45 -18.45 -32.45
N ASP A 495 7.69 -17.99 -32.56
CA ASP A 495 8.45 -17.83 -33.82
C ASP A 495 9.17 -19.10 -34.28
N ALA A 496 8.88 -20.24 -33.66
CA ALA A 496 9.51 -21.54 -33.88
C ALA A 496 11.01 -21.62 -33.51
N SER A 497 11.58 -20.59 -32.91
CA SER A 497 12.92 -20.69 -32.35
C SER A 497 12.93 -21.53 -31.06
N THR A 498 14.08 -22.08 -30.71
CA THR A 498 14.28 -22.87 -29.49
C THR A 498 15.40 -22.29 -28.63
N LEU A 499 15.35 -22.53 -27.33
CA LEU A 499 16.37 -22.17 -26.37
C LEU A 499 16.56 -23.31 -25.39
N ASP A 500 17.77 -23.82 -25.30
CA ASP A 500 18.11 -24.83 -24.30
C ASP A 500 18.21 -24.21 -22.92
N ALA A 501 17.81 -24.93 -21.90
CA ALA A 501 17.85 -24.51 -20.52
C ALA A 501 18.15 -25.68 -19.57
N ASP A 502 18.85 -25.37 -18.49
CA ASP A 502 19.05 -26.26 -17.33
C ASP A 502 18.20 -25.78 -16.14
N LEU A 503 17.78 -24.47 -16.18
CA LEU A 503 16.86 -23.85 -15.25
C LEU A 503 15.85 -22.98 -16.00
N ILE A 504 14.58 -23.07 -15.62
CA ILE A 504 13.53 -22.12 -16.03
C ILE A 504 12.94 -21.46 -14.78
N VAL A 505 13.07 -20.13 -14.67
CA VAL A 505 12.43 -19.34 -13.61
C VAL A 505 11.20 -18.65 -14.17
N LEU A 506 10.04 -18.92 -13.59
CA LEU A 506 8.79 -18.26 -13.93
C LEU A 506 8.66 -16.95 -13.13
N ALA A 507 9.18 -15.85 -13.68
CA ALA A 507 8.99 -14.51 -13.12
C ALA A 507 7.72 -13.84 -13.69
N THR A 508 6.64 -14.60 -13.69
CA THR A 508 5.37 -14.34 -14.38
C THR A 508 4.35 -13.56 -13.54
N GLY A 509 4.79 -13.05 -12.38
CA GLY A 509 4.00 -12.19 -11.51
C GLY A 509 3.04 -12.97 -10.59
N TYR A 510 2.02 -12.27 -10.12
CA TYR A 510 1.12 -12.76 -9.08
C TYR A 510 -0.34 -12.45 -9.44
N GLY A 511 -1.26 -13.25 -8.89
CA GLY A 511 -2.70 -13.06 -9.01
C GLY A 511 -3.23 -11.93 -8.13
N SER A 512 -4.49 -11.57 -8.34
CA SER A 512 -5.17 -10.55 -7.54
C SER A 512 -5.37 -10.99 -6.08
N MET A 513 -5.41 -10.02 -5.16
CA MET A 513 -5.66 -10.29 -3.74
C MET A 513 -7.02 -10.95 -3.47
N ASN A 514 -8.05 -10.71 -4.29
CA ASN A 514 -9.33 -11.38 -4.11
C ASN A 514 -9.31 -12.88 -4.46
N GLY A 515 -8.27 -13.37 -5.12
CA GLY A 515 -8.01 -14.81 -5.25
C GLY A 515 -7.88 -15.51 -3.89
N TRP A 516 -7.36 -14.81 -2.87
CA TRP A 516 -7.37 -15.32 -1.51
C TRP A 516 -8.76 -15.37 -0.90
N ALA A 517 -9.63 -14.40 -1.20
CA ALA A 517 -11.03 -14.48 -0.78
C ALA A 517 -11.73 -15.69 -1.40
N ALA A 518 -11.48 -16.00 -2.68
CA ALA A 518 -11.98 -17.19 -3.33
C ALA A 518 -11.51 -18.50 -2.66
N GLN A 519 -10.22 -18.57 -2.31
CA GLN A 519 -9.61 -19.76 -1.70
C GLN A 519 -10.00 -19.96 -0.24
N LEU A 520 -9.98 -18.90 0.57
CA LEU A 520 -10.17 -18.97 2.01
C LEU A 520 -11.65 -18.84 2.42
N ILE A 521 -12.49 -18.22 1.59
CA ILE A 521 -13.88 -17.97 1.91
C ILE A 521 -14.77 -18.72 0.90
N SER A 522 -15.00 -18.15 -0.26
CA SER A 522 -15.70 -18.77 -1.39
C SER A 522 -15.57 -17.93 -2.66
N GLN A 523 -15.81 -18.56 -3.82
CA GLN A 523 -15.89 -17.84 -5.10
C GLN A 523 -17.02 -16.80 -5.08
N ASP A 524 -18.16 -17.11 -4.48
CA ASP A 524 -19.30 -16.18 -4.38
C ASP A 524 -18.94 -14.89 -3.63
N VAL A 525 -18.15 -14.99 -2.55
CA VAL A 525 -17.65 -13.81 -1.82
C VAL A 525 -16.64 -13.05 -2.64
N ALA A 526 -15.72 -13.73 -3.31
CA ALA A 526 -14.76 -13.09 -4.21
C ALA A 526 -15.44 -12.33 -5.35
N ASP A 527 -16.47 -12.93 -5.96
CA ASP A 527 -17.28 -12.31 -7.02
C ASP A 527 -18.14 -11.13 -6.49
N LYS A 528 -18.67 -11.26 -5.28
CA LYS A 528 -19.41 -10.19 -4.60
C LYS A 528 -18.54 -8.97 -4.33
N VAL A 529 -17.29 -9.16 -3.93
CA VAL A 529 -16.30 -8.09 -3.71
C VAL A 529 -15.80 -7.54 -5.05
N GLY A 530 -15.54 -8.41 -6.01
CA GLY A 530 -14.92 -8.07 -7.27
C GLY A 530 -13.41 -7.85 -7.16
N LYS A 531 -12.85 -7.20 -8.16
CA LYS A 531 -11.41 -6.96 -8.25
C LYS A 531 -10.89 -6.11 -7.10
N VAL A 532 -9.80 -6.53 -6.51
CA VAL A 532 -9.03 -5.78 -5.51
C VAL A 532 -7.81 -5.18 -6.19
N TRP A 533 -7.52 -3.90 -5.95
CA TRP A 533 -6.49 -3.11 -6.63
C TRP A 533 -6.90 -2.61 -8.02
N GLY A 534 -6.23 -1.55 -8.48
CA GLY A 534 -6.55 -0.83 -9.71
C GLY A 534 -7.51 0.34 -9.50
N LEU A 535 -7.56 1.23 -10.47
CA LEU A 535 -8.31 2.50 -10.44
C LEU A 535 -9.51 2.51 -11.40
N GLY A 536 -9.55 1.60 -12.37
CA GLY A 536 -10.48 1.68 -13.48
C GLY A 536 -10.11 2.74 -14.52
N SER A 537 -8.82 2.82 -14.87
CA SER A 537 -8.26 3.87 -15.71
C SER A 537 -8.51 3.70 -17.21
N ASP A 538 -9.33 2.72 -17.62
CA ASP A 538 -9.60 2.34 -19.02
C ASP A 538 -8.35 1.95 -19.83
N THR A 539 -7.26 1.60 -19.13
CA THR A 539 -6.08 1.00 -19.76
C THR A 539 -6.25 -0.51 -19.91
N ALA A 540 -5.48 -1.13 -20.80
CA ALA A 540 -5.60 -2.57 -21.13
C ALA A 540 -5.47 -3.49 -19.89
N LYS A 541 -4.73 -3.09 -18.86
CA LYS A 541 -4.51 -3.87 -17.64
C LYS A 541 -5.33 -3.39 -16.44
N ASP A 542 -6.00 -2.25 -16.58
CA ASP A 542 -6.86 -1.65 -15.55
C ASP A 542 -8.14 -1.08 -16.19
N PRO A 543 -9.03 -1.94 -16.71
CA PRO A 543 -10.26 -1.50 -17.35
C PRO A 543 -11.18 -0.78 -16.37
N GLY A 544 -12.02 0.15 -16.89
CA GLY A 544 -13.02 0.90 -16.12
C GLY A 544 -14.13 0.02 -15.52
N PRO A 545 -15.06 0.59 -14.77
CA PRO A 545 -15.26 2.03 -14.58
C PRO A 545 -14.22 2.65 -13.64
N TRP A 546 -14.07 3.98 -13.76
CA TRP A 546 -13.19 4.78 -12.91
C TRP A 546 -13.71 4.83 -11.46
N GLU A 547 -12.83 4.58 -10.50
CA GLU A 547 -13.17 4.52 -9.08
C GLU A 547 -12.69 5.74 -8.27
N GLY A 548 -11.72 6.46 -8.79
CA GLY A 548 -11.06 7.57 -8.09
C GLY A 548 -10.09 7.12 -6.98
N GLU A 549 -10.28 5.91 -6.45
CA GLU A 549 -9.47 5.29 -5.40
C GLU A 549 -9.18 3.83 -5.73
N LEU A 550 -8.16 3.24 -5.07
CA LEU A 550 -7.85 1.83 -5.24
C LEU A 550 -9.04 0.95 -4.82
N ARG A 551 -9.40 0.01 -5.70
CA ARG A 551 -10.55 -0.88 -5.50
C ARG A 551 -10.37 -1.74 -4.25
N ASN A 552 -11.36 -1.68 -3.37
CA ASN A 552 -11.50 -2.51 -2.17
C ASN A 552 -10.32 -2.47 -1.16
N MET A 553 -9.35 -1.55 -1.33
CA MET A 553 -8.22 -1.44 -0.41
C MET A 553 -8.53 -0.47 0.73
N TRP A 554 -8.30 -0.90 1.97
CA TRP A 554 -8.39 -0.10 3.20
C TRP A 554 -9.76 0.52 3.51
N LYS A 555 -10.78 0.07 2.85
CA LYS A 555 -12.15 0.60 2.90
C LYS A 555 -13.19 -0.52 2.96
N PRO A 556 -14.47 -0.22 3.29
CA PRO A 556 -15.52 -1.22 3.30
C PRO A 556 -15.69 -1.87 1.92
N THR A 557 -16.02 -3.15 1.93
CA THR A 557 -16.30 -3.92 0.72
C THR A 557 -17.77 -4.33 0.67
N GLN A 558 -18.22 -4.88 -0.45
CA GLN A 558 -19.58 -5.44 -0.59
C GLN A 558 -19.85 -6.63 0.36
N GLN A 559 -18.78 -7.26 0.89
CA GLN A 559 -18.93 -8.28 1.94
C GLN A 559 -18.77 -7.63 3.32
N PRO A 560 -19.83 -7.52 4.13
CA PRO A 560 -19.74 -7.00 5.48
C PRO A 560 -18.67 -7.69 6.31
N GLY A 561 -17.88 -6.90 7.05
CA GLY A 561 -16.83 -7.41 7.92
C GLY A 561 -15.62 -7.99 7.21
N LEU A 562 -15.50 -7.88 5.88
CA LEU A 562 -14.32 -8.27 5.11
C LEU A 562 -13.55 -7.04 4.61
N TRP A 563 -12.25 -7.04 4.84
CA TRP A 563 -11.35 -5.95 4.49
C TRP A 563 -10.09 -6.45 3.79
N PHE A 564 -9.51 -5.63 2.91
CA PHE A 564 -8.21 -5.87 2.32
C PHE A 564 -7.21 -4.81 2.78
N HIS A 565 -6.03 -5.27 3.15
CA HIS A 565 -4.96 -4.40 3.61
C HIS A 565 -3.61 -4.87 3.04
N GLY A 566 -2.74 -3.93 2.67
CA GLY A 566 -1.42 -4.21 2.12
C GLY A 566 -0.94 -3.09 1.22
N GLY A 567 -0.22 -3.45 0.17
CA GLY A 567 0.56 -2.56 -0.66
C GLY A 567 2.04 -2.66 -0.29
N ASN A 568 2.85 -1.67 -0.69
CA ASN A 568 4.22 -1.54 -0.22
C ASN A 568 4.28 -1.11 1.27
N LEU A 569 5.49 -0.90 1.81
CA LEU A 569 5.67 -0.49 3.20
C LEU A 569 5.02 0.87 3.49
N HIS A 570 5.21 1.85 2.61
CA HIS A 570 4.58 3.17 2.70
C HIS A 570 3.05 3.07 2.81
N GLN A 571 2.39 2.37 1.88
CA GLN A 571 0.95 2.22 1.89
C GLN A 571 0.45 1.45 3.12
N SER A 572 1.19 0.41 3.53
CA SER A 572 0.89 -0.34 4.75
C SER A 572 0.96 0.54 5.99
N ARG A 573 1.93 1.49 6.06
CA ARG A 573 2.02 2.48 7.14
C ARG A 573 0.88 3.48 7.09
N HIS A 574 0.72 4.16 5.96
CA HIS A 574 -0.19 5.29 5.85
C HIS A 574 -1.66 4.86 5.98
N TYR A 575 -2.10 3.92 5.17
CA TYR A 575 -3.52 3.54 5.11
C TYR A 575 -3.98 2.65 6.27
N SER A 576 -3.06 2.03 7.03
CA SER A 576 -3.43 1.30 8.26
C SER A 576 -4.11 2.20 9.30
N GLN A 577 -3.79 3.50 9.31
CA GLN A 577 -4.43 4.48 10.20
C GLN A 577 -5.93 4.54 9.94
N PHE A 578 -6.34 4.72 8.70
CA PHE A 578 -7.75 4.89 8.34
C PHE A 578 -8.54 3.60 8.48
N LEU A 579 -7.93 2.46 8.16
CA LEU A 579 -8.57 1.16 8.37
C LEU A 579 -8.76 0.87 9.85
N SER A 580 -7.77 1.14 10.70
CA SER A 580 -7.86 0.89 12.13
C SER A 580 -8.94 1.75 12.82
N LEU A 581 -9.11 3.01 12.40
CA LEU A 581 -10.16 3.90 12.91
C LEU A 581 -11.56 3.41 12.53
N GLN A 582 -11.76 2.91 11.31
CA GLN A 582 -13.02 2.31 10.89
C GLN A 582 -13.36 1.06 11.73
N LEU A 583 -12.38 0.21 11.98
CA LEU A 583 -12.56 -1.00 12.81
C LEU A 583 -12.83 -0.65 14.27
N LYS A 584 -12.12 0.35 14.81
CA LYS A 584 -12.34 0.86 16.17
C LYS A 584 -13.73 1.45 16.34
N ALA A 585 -14.17 2.30 15.42
CA ALA A 585 -15.52 2.89 15.47
C ALA A 585 -16.63 1.82 15.51
N ARG A 586 -16.51 0.81 14.67
CA ARG A 586 -17.47 -0.33 14.63
C ARG A 586 -17.44 -1.15 15.91
N MET A 587 -16.26 -1.31 16.53
CA MET A 587 -16.14 -2.01 17.82
C MET A 587 -16.87 -1.27 18.93
N GLU A 588 -16.77 0.05 18.94
CA GLU A 588 -17.40 0.92 19.94
C GLU A 588 -18.87 1.23 19.64
N GLY A 589 -19.43 0.68 18.56
CA GLY A 589 -20.84 0.89 18.20
C GLY A 589 -21.12 2.29 17.63
N ILE A 590 -20.09 3.01 17.19
CA ILE A 590 -20.26 4.29 16.49
C ILE A 590 -20.85 3.97 15.10
N GLU A 591 -21.90 4.69 14.72
CA GLU A 591 -22.48 4.58 13.39
C GLU A 591 -21.47 4.97 12.32
N THR A 592 -21.30 4.10 11.32
CA THR A 592 -20.36 4.31 10.21
C THR A 592 -21.09 4.25 8.87
N PRO A 593 -21.94 5.25 8.56
CA PRO A 593 -22.70 5.29 7.31
C PRO A 593 -21.75 5.48 6.12
N VAL A 594 -21.55 4.43 5.34
CA VAL A 594 -20.62 4.43 4.21
C VAL A 594 -21.25 5.17 3.03
N TYR A 595 -20.63 6.28 2.62
CA TYR A 595 -21.00 6.97 1.39
C TYR A 595 -20.33 6.30 0.19
N ALA A 596 -21.09 6.09 -0.90
CA ALA A 596 -20.62 5.57 -2.18
C ALA A 596 -19.80 4.28 -2.03
N LEU A 597 -20.37 3.27 -1.34
CA LEU A 597 -19.77 1.94 -1.28
C LEU A 597 -19.54 1.43 -2.71
N GLN A 598 -18.32 0.99 -2.98
CA GLN A 598 -17.91 0.55 -4.31
C GLN A 598 -18.80 -0.58 -4.83
N GLU A 599 -19.31 -0.45 -6.05
CA GLU A 599 -20.03 -1.51 -6.76
C GLU A 599 -19.05 -2.54 -7.34
N SER A 600 -19.51 -3.77 -7.45
CA SER A 600 -18.72 -4.86 -8.03
C SER A 600 -18.90 -4.89 -9.55
N HIS A 601 -17.94 -4.34 -10.29
CA HIS A 601 -17.96 -4.30 -11.75
C HIS A 601 -17.15 -5.41 -12.41
N HIS A 602 -16.14 -5.92 -11.73
CA HIS A 602 -15.22 -6.93 -12.25
C HIS A 602 -15.20 -8.14 -11.34
N LYS A 603 -15.82 -9.21 -11.80
CA LYS A 603 -15.74 -10.52 -11.12
C LYS A 603 -14.34 -11.09 -11.27
N SER A 604 -13.93 -11.86 -10.29
CA SER A 604 -12.59 -12.48 -10.26
C SER A 604 -12.49 -13.66 -11.22
#